data_c0d0d05c91eb7e5383c078e73ebb682d
#
_entry.id   c0d0d05c91eb7e5383c078e73ebb682d
#
_cell.length_a   1.000
_cell.length_b   1.000
_cell.length_c   1.000
_cell.angle_alpha   90.00
_cell.angle_beta   90.00
_cell.angle_gamma   90.00
#
_symmetry.space_group_name_H-M   'P 1'
#
loop_
_entity.id
_entity.type
_entity.pdbx_description
1 polymer ?
#
loop_
_entity_poly.entity_id
_entity_poly.type
_entity_poly.pdbx_seq_one_letter_code
_entity_poly.pdbx_strand_id
1 'polypeptide(L)'
;LMQYHSLDIQWGNHDVVWMGAAAGQKACIATVVRNSIRYGNLDILEDGYGINMLPLATFVMEAYKDDPCDIFAMKGASNYNILEEELGKKMHKAIAVIQFKLEGKLVRKHKEFHMEDRALLHRIDPKKGTITLADGKEYPLRDGNFPTIDWKHPYDLTEGEKEVMDKLSSAFRNCEKLQNHIRLLLDKGELYTVYNGNLLFHGSIPLNEDGTFREVQIYGKSYKGKELYDALETYVRRAFYSVGKEEQKKGRDIMWYIWAAPDSPLFGKSKMSTFERYF
;
A
#
# COMPACT_ATOMS: atom_id res chain seq x y z
N LEU A 1 17.01 -0.88 -22.80
CA LEU A 1 16.32 -2.17 -22.80
C LEU A 1 14.93 -2.08 -23.46
N MET A 2 14.07 -1.15 -23.01
CA MET A 2 12.69 -0.99 -23.51
C MET A 2 12.55 -0.95 -25.05
N GLN A 3 13.50 -0.39 -25.75
CA GLN A 3 13.41 -0.13 -27.20
C GLN A 3 14.15 -1.16 -28.07
N TYR A 4 15.07 -1.95 -27.52
CA TYR A 4 16.05 -2.70 -28.31
C TYR A 4 16.10 -4.20 -28.02
N HIS A 5 15.38 -4.68 -26.99
CA HIS A 5 15.48 -6.07 -26.56
C HIS A 5 14.10 -6.71 -26.36
N SER A 6 14.04 -8.00 -26.65
CA SER A 6 12.97 -8.86 -26.14
C SER A 6 13.11 -8.93 -24.62
N LEU A 7 12.02 -8.65 -23.91
CA LEU A 7 12.01 -8.55 -22.46
C LEU A 7 10.70 -9.10 -21.92
N ASP A 8 10.80 -10.05 -21.00
CA ASP A 8 9.68 -10.55 -20.19
C ASP A 8 9.90 -10.15 -18.73
N ILE A 9 8.86 -9.60 -18.10
CA ILE A 9 8.92 -9.12 -16.72
C ILE A 9 7.86 -9.85 -15.91
N GLN A 10 8.24 -10.55 -14.84
CA GLN A 10 7.29 -11.00 -13.84
C GLN A 10 7.09 -9.90 -12.80
N TRP A 11 5.86 -9.42 -12.66
CA TRP A 11 5.56 -8.38 -11.68
C TRP A 11 5.83 -8.86 -10.26
N GLY A 12 6.61 -8.08 -9.52
CA GLY A 12 6.76 -8.23 -8.09
C GLY A 12 5.70 -7.44 -7.31
N ASN A 13 5.61 -7.69 -6.00
CA ASN A 13 4.69 -6.96 -5.12
C ASN A 13 4.97 -5.45 -5.09
N HIS A 14 6.26 -5.05 -5.16
CA HIS A 14 6.62 -3.63 -5.26
C HIS A 14 6.20 -3.02 -6.60
N ASP A 15 6.32 -3.74 -7.73
CA ASP A 15 5.86 -3.26 -9.03
C ASP A 15 4.35 -2.95 -8.97
N VAL A 16 3.54 -3.89 -8.45
CA VAL A 16 2.09 -3.74 -8.40
C VAL A 16 1.65 -2.61 -7.45
N VAL A 17 2.32 -2.40 -6.32
CA VAL A 17 1.98 -1.25 -5.45
C VAL A 17 2.30 0.09 -6.11
N TRP A 18 3.39 0.19 -6.89
CA TRP A 18 3.69 1.37 -7.70
C TRP A 18 2.70 1.57 -8.86
N MET A 19 2.29 0.48 -9.53
CA MET A 19 1.21 0.52 -10.53
C MET A 19 -0.09 1.05 -9.90
N GLY A 20 -0.45 0.56 -8.71
CA GLY A 20 -1.60 1.04 -7.95
C GLY A 20 -1.51 2.52 -7.59
N ALA A 21 -0.33 2.99 -7.17
CA ALA A 21 -0.09 4.40 -6.88
C ALA A 21 -0.24 5.27 -8.15
N ALA A 22 0.36 4.86 -9.27
CA ALA A 22 0.26 5.54 -10.56
C ALA A 22 -1.18 5.58 -11.11
N ALA A 23 -2.00 4.56 -10.83
CA ALA A 23 -3.42 4.53 -11.15
C ALA A 23 -4.29 5.40 -10.21
N GLY A 24 -3.69 5.95 -9.13
CA GLY A 24 -4.38 6.80 -8.15
C GLY A 24 -5.07 6.04 -7.01
N GLN A 25 -4.67 4.79 -6.71
CA GLN A 25 -5.11 4.10 -5.50
C GLN A 25 -4.43 4.71 -4.27
N LYS A 26 -5.19 5.42 -3.45
CA LYS A 26 -4.64 6.22 -2.34
C LYS A 26 -3.90 5.38 -1.29
N ALA A 27 -4.35 4.16 -0.99
CA ALA A 27 -3.65 3.28 -0.06
C ALA A 27 -2.28 2.81 -0.63
N CYS A 28 -2.19 2.57 -1.94
CA CYS A 28 -0.93 2.27 -2.62
C CYS A 28 0.01 3.49 -2.59
N ILE A 29 -0.51 4.70 -2.83
CA ILE A 29 0.26 5.95 -2.74
C ILE A 29 0.84 6.10 -1.32
N ALA A 30 0.00 5.98 -0.29
CA ALA A 30 0.44 6.08 1.09
C ALA A 30 1.52 5.03 1.43
N THR A 31 1.37 3.80 0.92
CA THR A 31 2.36 2.73 1.08
C THR A 31 3.69 3.06 0.41
N VAL A 32 3.67 3.55 -0.84
CA VAL A 32 4.88 3.94 -1.58
C VAL A 32 5.60 5.08 -0.85
N VAL A 33 4.89 6.15 -0.49
CA VAL A 33 5.46 7.30 0.22
C VAL A 33 6.04 6.86 1.58
N ARG A 34 5.28 6.08 2.36
CA ARG A 34 5.76 5.57 3.66
C ARG A 34 7.02 4.72 3.51
N ASN A 35 7.08 3.84 2.51
CA ASN A 35 8.26 3.03 2.25
C ASN A 35 9.46 3.91 1.86
N SER A 36 9.26 4.90 0.98
CA SER A 36 10.33 5.81 0.56
C SER A 36 10.89 6.61 1.74
N ILE A 37 10.04 7.13 2.63
CA ILE A 37 10.48 7.81 3.85
C ILE A 37 11.24 6.84 4.76
N ARG A 38 10.66 5.67 5.05
CA ARG A 38 11.27 4.69 5.95
C ARG A 38 12.67 4.28 5.55
N TYR A 39 12.90 4.10 4.26
CA TYR A 39 14.18 3.61 3.73
C TYR A 39 15.11 4.73 3.26
N GLY A 40 14.76 6.00 3.48
CA GLY A 40 15.60 7.15 3.11
C GLY A 40 15.71 7.36 1.60
N ASN A 41 14.66 7.01 0.84
CA ASN A 41 14.65 7.05 -0.62
C ASN A 41 13.65 8.10 -1.15
N LEU A 42 13.46 9.21 -0.46
CA LEU A 42 12.57 10.28 -0.91
C LEU A 42 13.04 10.95 -2.20
N ASP A 43 14.34 10.99 -2.43
CA ASP A 43 14.97 11.42 -3.67
C ASP A 43 14.41 10.73 -4.92
N ILE A 44 14.05 9.46 -4.82
CA ILE A 44 13.38 8.74 -5.91
C ILE A 44 12.04 9.40 -6.27
N LEU A 45 11.28 9.85 -5.28
CA LEU A 45 10.01 10.53 -5.51
C LEU A 45 10.21 11.95 -5.99
N GLU A 46 11.05 12.73 -5.31
CA GLU A 46 11.22 14.17 -5.57
C GLU A 46 12.10 14.42 -6.80
N ASP A 47 13.34 13.94 -6.81
CA ASP A 47 14.27 14.15 -7.92
C ASP A 47 14.01 13.19 -9.08
N GLY A 48 13.68 11.93 -8.74
CA GLY A 48 13.46 10.89 -9.72
C GLY A 48 12.19 11.08 -10.55
N TYR A 49 11.08 11.42 -9.90
CA TYR A 49 9.76 11.55 -10.52
C TYR A 49 9.13 12.95 -10.42
N GLY A 50 9.74 13.89 -9.72
CA GLY A 50 9.18 15.24 -9.51
C GLY A 50 7.91 15.23 -8.64
N ILE A 51 7.73 14.22 -7.80
CA ILE A 51 6.58 14.10 -6.89
C ILE A 51 6.93 14.80 -5.57
N ASN A 52 6.44 16.04 -5.42
CA ASN A 52 6.80 16.92 -4.30
C ASN A 52 6.15 16.46 -2.99
N MET A 53 6.96 16.33 -1.92
CA MET A 53 6.52 15.98 -0.58
C MET A 53 6.15 17.20 0.29
N LEU A 54 6.30 18.43 -0.20
CA LEU A 54 5.95 19.65 0.54
C LEU A 54 4.52 19.64 1.14
N PRO A 55 3.47 19.11 0.46
CA PRO A 55 2.15 19.04 1.08
C PRO A 55 2.12 18.22 2.37
N LEU A 56 2.82 17.08 2.40
CA LEU A 56 2.95 16.24 3.59
C LEU A 56 3.82 16.93 4.65
N ALA A 57 4.94 17.50 4.26
CA ALA A 57 5.84 18.22 5.16
C ALA A 57 5.12 19.39 5.86
N THR A 58 4.38 20.21 5.11
CA THR A 58 3.61 21.33 5.68
C THR A 58 2.53 20.84 6.64
N PHE A 59 1.80 19.81 6.27
CA PHE A 59 0.75 19.22 7.10
C PHE A 59 1.29 18.74 8.46
N VAL A 60 2.43 18.07 8.49
CA VAL A 60 2.96 17.52 9.76
C VAL A 60 3.56 18.58 10.67
N MET A 61 4.01 19.69 10.13
CA MET A 61 4.51 20.82 10.94
C MET A 61 3.41 21.44 11.82
N GLU A 62 2.15 21.32 11.44
CA GLU A 62 0.99 21.74 12.21
C GLU A 62 0.40 20.58 13.02
N ALA A 63 -0.01 19.50 12.35
CA ALA A 63 -0.79 18.42 12.95
C ALA A 63 0.02 17.54 13.91
N TYR A 64 1.34 17.43 13.72
CA TYR A 64 2.26 16.61 14.54
C TYR A 64 3.34 17.44 15.25
N LYS A 65 3.09 18.75 15.44
CA LYS A 65 4.12 19.66 15.95
C LYS A 65 4.63 19.24 17.33
N ASP A 66 3.74 18.81 18.23
CA ASP A 66 4.01 18.44 19.61
C ASP A 66 4.22 16.91 19.80
N ASP A 67 4.29 16.15 18.70
CA ASP A 67 4.50 14.70 18.71
C ASP A 67 5.97 14.39 18.37
N PRO A 68 6.74 13.72 19.25
CA PRO A 68 8.14 13.40 18.99
C PRO A 68 8.31 12.34 17.90
N CYS A 69 7.31 11.50 17.64
CA CYS A 69 7.33 10.44 16.61
C CYS A 69 8.56 9.51 16.66
N ASP A 70 9.12 9.25 17.83
CA ASP A 70 10.44 8.60 18.00
C ASP A 70 10.54 7.20 17.40
N ILE A 71 9.45 6.42 17.46
CA ILE A 71 9.44 5.06 16.91
C ILE A 71 9.39 5.02 15.38
N PHE A 72 9.21 6.19 14.74
CA PHE A 72 9.12 6.34 13.29
C PHE A 72 10.45 6.77 12.64
N ALA A 73 11.56 6.50 13.29
CA ALA A 73 12.90 6.79 12.76
C ALA A 73 13.10 6.19 11.36
N MET A 74 13.77 6.95 10.51
CA MET A 74 14.15 6.52 9.16
C MET A 74 15.37 5.61 9.21
N LYS A 75 15.48 4.66 8.30
CA LYS A 75 16.72 3.90 8.11
C LYS A 75 17.74 4.80 7.42
N GLY A 76 18.99 4.75 7.89
CA GLY A 76 20.05 5.61 7.35
C GLY A 76 20.00 7.06 7.86
N ALA A 77 19.32 7.33 8.98
CA ALA A 77 19.19 8.63 9.58
C ALA A 77 20.53 9.36 9.82
N SER A 78 21.64 8.63 9.93
CA SER A 78 22.99 9.21 10.06
C SER A 78 23.41 10.12 8.89
N ASN A 79 22.71 10.07 7.76
CA ASN A 79 22.98 10.90 6.59
C ASN A 79 22.17 12.21 6.58
N TYR A 80 21.26 12.38 7.54
CA TYR A 80 20.39 13.55 7.64
C TYR A 80 20.84 14.47 8.77
N ASN A 81 20.61 15.78 8.61
CA ASN A 81 20.73 16.69 9.73
C ASN A 81 19.53 16.52 10.70
N ILE A 82 19.66 17.10 11.92
CA ILE A 82 18.67 16.93 13.00
C ILE A 82 17.26 17.38 12.56
N LEU A 83 17.14 18.47 11.83
CA LEU A 83 15.84 19.01 11.37
C LEU A 83 15.20 18.14 10.31
N GLU A 84 15.99 17.58 9.40
CA GLU A 84 15.53 16.63 8.39
C GLU A 84 15.07 15.32 9.04
N GLU A 85 15.79 14.83 10.04
CA GLU A 85 15.40 13.64 10.79
C GLU A 85 14.08 13.84 11.54
N GLU A 86 13.93 14.95 12.26
CA GLU A 86 12.71 15.32 12.98
C GLU A 86 11.50 15.43 12.05
N LEU A 87 11.65 16.14 10.93
CA LEU A 87 10.60 16.26 9.92
C LEU A 87 10.26 14.90 9.30
N GLY A 88 11.28 14.10 8.99
CA GLY A 88 11.12 12.76 8.42
C GLY A 88 10.34 11.81 9.34
N LYS A 89 10.61 11.82 10.65
CA LYS A 89 9.84 11.04 11.65
C LYS A 89 8.35 11.41 11.63
N LYS A 90 8.04 12.71 11.64
CA LYS A 90 6.67 13.23 11.59
C LYS A 90 5.95 12.85 10.30
N MET A 91 6.62 13.03 9.16
CA MET A 91 6.09 12.62 7.85
C MET A 91 5.83 11.11 7.81
N HIS A 92 6.75 10.30 8.34
CA HIS A 92 6.63 8.85 8.41
C HIS A 92 5.42 8.41 9.23
N LYS A 93 5.23 8.98 10.44
CA LYS A 93 4.07 8.68 11.29
C LYS A 93 2.77 9.10 10.62
N ALA A 94 2.70 10.33 10.12
CA ALA A 94 1.50 10.86 9.49
C ALA A 94 1.04 10.00 8.30
N ILE A 95 1.96 9.67 7.39
CA ILE A 95 1.59 8.85 6.22
C ILE A 95 1.26 7.40 6.61
N ALA A 96 1.86 6.86 7.69
CA ALA A 96 1.48 5.55 8.24
C ALA A 96 0.05 5.58 8.80
N VAL A 97 -0.33 6.60 9.55
CA VAL A 97 -1.70 6.76 10.06
C VAL A 97 -2.70 6.93 8.91
N ILE A 98 -2.37 7.75 7.90
CA ILE A 98 -3.20 7.89 6.69
C ILE A 98 -3.36 6.54 5.98
N GLN A 99 -2.28 5.76 5.85
CA GLN A 99 -2.33 4.42 5.27
C GLN A 99 -3.30 3.51 6.03
N PHE A 100 -3.22 3.44 7.36
CA PHE A 100 -4.13 2.61 8.17
C PHE A 100 -5.59 3.02 8.03
N LYS A 101 -5.87 4.32 7.94
CA LYS A 101 -7.23 4.81 7.68
C LYS A 101 -7.75 4.35 6.32
N LEU A 102 -6.95 4.50 5.28
CA LEU A 102 -7.31 4.12 3.90
C LEU A 102 -7.47 2.61 3.75
N GLU A 103 -6.53 1.83 4.29
CA GLU A 103 -6.58 0.37 4.27
C GLU A 103 -7.79 -0.16 5.06
N GLY A 104 -8.06 0.40 6.24
CA GLY A 104 -9.23 0.02 7.02
C GLY A 104 -10.56 0.30 6.29
N LYS A 105 -10.64 1.36 5.48
CA LYS A 105 -11.81 1.59 4.60
C LYS A 105 -11.92 0.54 3.51
N LEU A 106 -10.80 0.13 2.88
CA LEU A 106 -10.80 -0.91 1.85
C LEU A 106 -11.20 -2.27 2.43
N VAL A 107 -10.63 -2.66 3.56
CA VAL A 107 -10.99 -3.89 4.29
C VAL A 107 -12.49 -3.93 4.62
N ARG A 108 -13.03 -2.85 5.16
CA ARG A 108 -14.46 -2.78 5.52
C ARG A 108 -15.40 -2.76 4.31
N LYS A 109 -14.91 -2.27 3.17
CA LYS A 109 -15.63 -2.25 1.89
C LYS A 109 -15.63 -3.63 1.22
N HIS A 110 -14.51 -4.35 1.30
CA HIS A 110 -14.27 -5.61 0.60
C HIS A 110 -14.15 -6.77 1.59
N LYS A 111 -15.27 -7.13 2.22
CA LYS A 111 -15.33 -8.24 3.18
C LYS A 111 -14.95 -9.59 2.56
N GLU A 112 -15.16 -9.73 1.25
CA GLU A 112 -14.78 -10.92 0.47
C GLU A 112 -13.25 -11.15 0.41
N PHE A 113 -12.44 -10.16 0.80
CA PHE A 113 -10.99 -10.29 0.89
C PHE A 113 -10.50 -10.93 2.20
N HIS A 114 -11.40 -11.12 3.17
CA HIS A 114 -11.12 -11.76 4.47
C HIS A 114 -9.90 -11.16 5.20
N MET A 115 -9.87 -9.83 5.30
CA MET A 115 -8.75 -9.07 5.88
C MET A 115 -9.15 -8.24 7.11
N GLU A 116 -10.26 -8.58 7.77
CA GLU A 116 -10.84 -7.79 8.88
C GLU A 116 -9.89 -7.68 10.09
N ASP A 117 -9.00 -8.65 10.26
CA ASP A 117 -7.97 -8.65 11.29
C ASP A 117 -6.92 -7.54 11.11
N ARG A 118 -6.85 -6.94 9.93
CA ARG A 118 -5.93 -5.83 9.61
C ARG A 118 -6.50 -4.45 9.80
N ALA A 119 -7.79 -4.34 10.06
CA ALA A 119 -8.44 -3.08 10.42
C ALA A 119 -8.36 -2.88 11.94
N LEU A 120 -7.29 -2.26 12.43
CA LEU A 120 -6.92 -2.23 13.84
C LEU A 120 -7.34 -0.96 14.58
N LEU A 121 -7.52 0.18 13.91
CA LEU A 121 -7.73 1.46 14.57
C LEU A 121 -8.97 1.48 15.51
N HIS A 122 -10.04 0.81 15.14
CA HIS A 122 -11.26 0.74 15.97
C HIS A 122 -11.13 -0.19 17.18
N ARG A 123 -10.01 -0.92 17.31
CA ARG A 123 -9.72 -1.82 18.44
C ARG A 123 -8.84 -1.17 19.50
N ILE A 124 -8.43 0.08 19.27
CA ILE A 124 -7.60 0.86 20.21
C ILE A 124 -8.50 1.50 21.27
N ASP A 125 -8.10 1.36 22.54
CA ASP A 125 -8.62 2.17 23.65
C ASP A 125 -7.66 3.36 23.87
N PRO A 126 -8.02 4.58 23.41
CA PRO A 126 -7.13 5.74 23.52
C PRO A 126 -6.94 6.24 24.95
N LYS A 127 -7.83 5.87 25.87
CA LYS A 127 -7.72 6.28 27.29
C LYS A 127 -6.72 5.43 28.03
N LYS A 128 -6.67 4.14 27.69
CA LYS A 128 -5.72 3.19 28.28
C LYS A 128 -4.39 3.14 27.52
N GLY A 129 -4.33 3.58 26.26
CA GLY A 129 -3.19 3.40 25.39
C GLY A 129 -2.96 1.94 25.03
N THR A 130 -4.02 1.17 24.82
CA THR A 130 -3.97 -0.27 24.54
C THR A 130 -4.74 -0.63 23.27
N ILE A 131 -4.47 -1.81 22.73
CA ILE A 131 -5.21 -2.41 21.62
C ILE A 131 -5.64 -3.83 21.97
N THR A 132 -6.87 -4.20 21.61
CA THR A 132 -7.36 -5.57 21.71
C THR A 132 -7.26 -6.27 20.37
N LEU A 133 -6.45 -7.31 20.26
CA LEU A 133 -6.26 -8.08 19.04
C LEU A 133 -7.33 -9.17 18.86
N ALA A 134 -7.25 -9.91 17.74
CA ALA A 134 -8.22 -10.95 17.39
C ALA A 134 -8.24 -12.14 18.37
N ASP A 135 -7.15 -12.36 19.12
CA ASP A 135 -7.04 -13.36 20.18
C ASP A 135 -7.76 -12.96 21.49
N GLY A 136 -8.39 -11.76 21.52
CA GLY A 136 -9.08 -11.20 22.66
C GLY A 136 -8.16 -10.62 23.74
N LYS A 137 -6.85 -10.62 23.53
CA LYS A 137 -5.87 -10.08 24.48
C LYS A 137 -5.66 -8.60 24.25
N GLU A 138 -5.43 -7.89 25.34
CA GLU A 138 -5.10 -6.46 25.38
C GLU A 138 -3.59 -6.28 25.43
N TYR A 139 -3.07 -5.42 24.56
CA TYR A 139 -1.63 -5.12 24.46
C TYR A 139 -1.40 -3.63 24.61
N PRO A 140 -0.38 -3.17 25.36
CA PRO A 140 -0.03 -1.78 25.44
C PRO A 140 0.56 -1.29 24.12
N LEU A 141 0.18 -0.08 23.70
CA LEU A 141 0.79 0.59 22.55
C LEU A 141 2.12 1.22 22.97
N ARG A 142 3.12 1.11 22.11
CA ARG A 142 4.42 1.78 22.29
C ARG A 142 4.33 3.29 22.05
N ASP A 143 3.41 3.69 21.19
CA ASP A 143 3.05 5.07 20.90
C ASP A 143 1.52 5.15 20.78
N GLY A 144 0.89 5.74 21.77
CA GLY A 144 -0.57 5.92 21.83
C GLY A 144 -1.03 7.30 21.38
N ASN A 145 -0.13 8.17 20.88
CA ASN A 145 -0.47 9.50 20.42
C ASN A 145 -0.92 9.45 18.94
N PHE A 146 -2.18 9.80 18.71
CA PHE A 146 -2.79 9.82 17.38
C PHE A 146 -3.48 11.15 17.13
N PRO A 147 -2.77 12.23 16.85
CA PRO A 147 -3.30 13.60 16.83
C PRO A 147 -4.38 13.82 15.77
N THR A 148 -4.46 12.97 14.76
CA THR A 148 -5.40 13.12 13.64
C THR A 148 -6.52 12.08 13.62
N ILE A 149 -6.64 11.22 14.64
CA ILE A 149 -7.71 10.20 14.68
C ILE A 149 -8.91 10.72 15.46
N ASP A 150 -10.08 10.78 14.79
CA ASP A 150 -11.38 10.86 15.45
C ASP A 150 -11.81 9.45 15.90
N TRP A 151 -11.82 9.19 17.18
CA TRP A 151 -12.15 7.87 17.73
C TRP A 151 -13.59 7.42 17.52
N LYS A 152 -14.50 8.33 17.14
CA LYS A 152 -15.85 7.97 16.70
C LYS A 152 -15.85 7.42 15.27
N HIS A 153 -14.93 7.92 14.45
CA HIS A 153 -14.79 7.59 13.03
C HIS A 153 -13.31 7.36 12.68
N PRO A 154 -12.64 6.33 13.26
CA PRO A 154 -11.18 6.22 13.26
C PRO A 154 -10.56 6.02 11.87
N TYR A 155 -11.35 5.68 10.88
CA TYR A 155 -10.90 5.52 9.49
C TYR A 155 -11.15 6.75 8.62
N ASP A 156 -11.80 7.82 9.14
CA ASP A 156 -12.02 9.02 8.35
C ASP A 156 -10.77 9.89 8.31
N LEU A 157 -10.42 10.33 7.11
CA LEU A 157 -9.36 11.32 6.92
C LEU A 157 -9.84 12.68 7.40
N THR A 158 -8.96 13.42 8.08
CA THR A 158 -9.17 14.85 8.34
C THR A 158 -9.13 15.64 7.03
N GLU A 159 -9.56 16.90 7.04
CA GLU A 159 -9.49 17.74 5.83
C GLU A 159 -8.03 17.92 5.37
N GLY A 160 -7.09 18.14 6.29
CA GLY A 160 -5.67 18.24 5.94
C GLY A 160 -5.12 16.93 5.34
N GLU A 161 -5.49 15.77 5.88
CA GLU A 161 -5.11 14.46 5.31
C GLU A 161 -5.72 14.23 3.91
N LYS A 162 -6.97 14.67 3.69
CA LYS A 162 -7.61 14.60 2.36
C LYS A 162 -6.86 15.47 1.36
N GLU A 163 -6.52 16.70 1.73
CA GLU A 163 -5.78 17.62 0.89
C GLU A 163 -4.40 17.07 0.51
N VAL A 164 -3.65 16.52 1.47
CA VAL A 164 -2.36 15.85 1.22
C VAL A 164 -2.55 14.71 0.22
N MET A 165 -3.51 13.83 0.45
CA MET A 165 -3.74 12.66 -0.42
C MET A 165 -4.26 13.03 -1.81
N ASP A 166 -5.00 14.13 -1.94
CA ASP A 166 -5.46 14.61 -3.24
C ASP A 166 -4.31 15.21 -4.06
N LYS A 167 -3.42 15.99 -3.42
CA LYS A 167 -2.21 16.51 -4.05
C LYS A 167 -1.26 15.40 -4.48
N LEU A 168 -0.99 14.43 -3.60
CA LEU A 168 -0.17 13.26 -3.92
C LEU A 168 -0.80 12.44 -5.06
N SER A 169 -2.10 12.16 -4.99
CA SER A 169 -2.80 11.41 -6.03
C SER A 169 -2.72 12.10 -7.40
N SER A 170 -2.85 13.43 -7.42
CA SER A 170 -2.66 14.22 -8.64
C SER A 170 -1.23 14.11 -9.17
N ALA A 171 -0.23 14.23 -8.29
CA ALA A 171 1.18 14.15 -8.67
C ALA A 171 1.54 12.79 -9.27
N PHE A 172 1.16 11.67 -8.61
CA PHE A 172 1.42 10.32 -9.12
C PHE A 172 0.74 10.05 -10.46
N ARG A 173 -0.49 10.50 -10.65
CA ARG A 173 -1.26 10.27 -11.88
C ARG A 173 -0.76 11.09 -13.06
N ASN A 174 -0.22 12.27 -12.80
CA ASN A 174 0.24 13.22 -13.84
C ASN A 174 1.75 13.16 -14.10
N CYS A 175 2.51 12.34 -13.37
CA CYS A 175 3.94 12.15 -13.60
C CYS A 175 4.17 11.33 -14.87
N GLU A 176 4.49 11.98 -15.99
CA GLU A 176 4.68 11.32 -17.30
C GLU A 176 5.76 10.24 -17.24
N LYS A 177 6.89 10.50 -16.58
CA LYS A 177 7.98 9.53 -16.43
C LYS A 177 7.50 8.26 -15.71
N LEU A 178 6.73 8.41 -14.62
CA LEU A 178 6.15 7.27 -13.91
C LEU A 178 5.15 6.52 -14.80
N GLN A 179 4.26 7.23 -15.47
CA GLN A 179 3.28 6.61 -16.36
C GLN A 179 3.96 5.82 -17.51
N ASN A 180 5.08 6.31 -18.04
CA ASN A 180 5.84 5.59 -19.07
C ASN A 180 6.48 4.31 -18.52
N HIS A 181 7.02 4.33 -17.30
CA HIS A 181 7.53 3.12 -16.65
C HIS A 181 6.42 2.10 -16.38
N ILE A 182 5.24 2.56 -15.94
CA ILE A 182 4.10 1.66 -15.71
C ILE A 182 3.59 1.07 -17.02
N ARG A 183 3.55 1.82 -18.12
CA ARG A 183 3.22 1.26 -19.44
C ARG A 183 4.15 0.13 -19.83
N LEU A 184 5.48 0.28 -19.59
CA LEU A 184 6.41 -0.82 -19.84
C LEU A 184 6.05 -2.07 -19.04
N LEU A 185 5.75 -1.92 -17.73
CA LEU A 185 5.35 -3.05 -16.90
C LEU A 185 4.05 -3.69 -17.41
N LEU A 186 3.10 -2.88 -17.93
CA LEU A 186 1.86 -3.40 -18.51
C LEU A 186 2.08 -4.06 -19.86
N ASP A 187 2.98 -3.54 -20.70
CA ASP A 187 3.19 -4.02 -22.07
C ASP A 187 4.09 -5.26 -22.13
N LYS A 188 5.05 -5.37 -21.21
CA LYS A 188 6.08 -6.42 -21.19
C LYS A 188 6.03 -7.31 -19.97
N GLY A 189 5.14 -7.01 -19.03
CA GLY A 189 5.04 -7.72 -17.76
C GLY A 189 3.71 -8.42 -17.57
N GLU A 190 3.77 -9.44 -16.71
CA GLU A 190 2.63 -10.28 -16.30
C GLU A 190 2.88 -10.86 -14.91
N LEU A 191 1.86 -11.43 -14.30
CA LEU A 191 1.99 -12.05 -12.98
C LEU A 191 2.77 -13.37 -13.02
N TYR A 192 2.78 -14.04 -14.15
CA TYR A 192 3.56 -15.25 -14.40
C TYR A 192 3.81 -15.40 -15.91
N THR A 193 4.84 -16.14 -16.27
CA THR A 193 5.06 -16.60 -17.64
C THR A 193 5.51 -18.06 -17.67
N VAL A 194 5.31 -18.72 -18.82
CA VAL A 194 5.81 -20.07 -19.05
C VAL A 194 6.85 -20.01 -20.17
N TYR A 195 8.09 -20.32 -19.82
CA TYR A 195 9.20 -20.32 -20.78
C TYR A 195 9.98 -21.63 -20.70
N ASN A 196 10.19 -22.27 -21.85
CA ASN A 196 10.85 -23.59 -21.96
C ASN A 196 10.29 -24.64 -20.98
N GLY A 197 8.96 -24.67 -20.78
CA GLY A 197 8.32 -25.61 -19.87
C GLY A 197 8.45 -25.25 -18.38
N ASN A 198 9.10 -24.12 -18.05
CA ASN A 198 9.22 -23.63 -16.69
C ASN A 198 8.17 -22.56 -16.41
N LEU A 199 7.49 -22.68 -15.28
CA LEU A 199 6.61 -21.63 -14.75
C LEU A 199 7.45 -20.63 -13.95
N LEU A 200 7.45 -19.37 -14.38
CA LEU A 200 8.16 -18.27 -13.75
C LEU A 200 7.15 -17.31 -13.13
N PHE A 201 7.30 -17.05 -11.83
CA PHE A 201 6.44 -16.12 -11.07
C PHE A 201 7.19 -15.58 -9.84
N HIS A 202 6.76 -14.47 -9.30
CA HIS A 202 7.50 -13.76 -8.24
C HIS A 202 7.27 -14.34 -6.85
N GLY A 203 6.04 -14.68 -6.48
CA GLY A 203 5.66 -14.89 -5.08
C GLY A 203 5.24 -16.33 -4.77
N SER A 204 3.95 -16.58 -4.64
CA SER A 204 3.39 -17.82 -4.16
C SER A 204 2.09 -18.20 -4.86
N ILE A 205 1.78 -19.48 -4.88
CA ILE A 205 0.48 -20.00 -5.30
C ILE A 205 -0.31 -20.30 -4.03
N PRO A 206 -1.50 -19.69 -3.82
CA PRO A 206 -2.34 -20.01 -2.67
C PRO A 206 -2.76 -21.49 -2.67
N LEU A 207 -2.38 -22.20 -1.60
CA LEU A 207 -2.68 -23.61 -1.42
C LEU A 207 -3.42 -23.84 -0.10
N ASN A 208 -4.20 -24.92 -0.05
CA ASN A 208 -4.73 -25.51 1.17
C ASN A 208 -3.65 -26.36 1.85
N GLU A 209 -3.88 -26.78 3.09
CA GLU A 209 -2.94 -27.61 3.86
C GLU A 209 -2.67 -28.98 3.19
N ASP A 210 -3.64 -29.50 2.44
CA ASP A 210 -3.53 -30.75 1.69
C ASP A 210 -2.79 -30.60 0.35
N GLY A 211 -2.31 -29.40 0.01
CA GLY A 211 -1.59 -29.08 -1.23
C GLY A 211 -2.50 -28.81 -2.43
N THR A 212 -3.82 -28.85 -2.28
CA THR A 212 -4.75 -28.46 -3.35
C THR A 212 -4.78 -26.94 -3.52
N PHE A 213 -5.16 -26.45 -4.72
CA PHE A 213 -5.30 -25.01 -4.96
C PHE A 213 -6.43 -24.43 -4.11
N ARG A 214 -6.10 -23.37 -3.36
CA ARG A 214 -7.07 -22.62 -2.57
C ARG A 214 -8.00 -21.81 -3.48
N GLU A 215 -9.29 -21.84 -3.20
CA GLU A 215 -10.26 -20.96 -3.83
C GLU A 215 -10.25 -19.59 -3.18
N VAL A 216 -10.16 -18.56 -4.02
CA VAL A 216 -10.12 -17.14 -3.61
C VAL A 216 -11.29 -16.40 -4.23
N GLN A 217 -12.04 -15.68 -3.39
CA GLN A 217 -13.19 -14.89 -3.82
C GLN A 217 -12.75 -13.49 -4.27
N ILE A 218 -13.06 -13.15 -5.52
CA ILE A 218 -12.82 -11.81 -6.09
C ILE A 218 -14.11 -11.31 -6.73
N TYR A 219 -14.73 -10.29 -6.17
CA TYR A 219 -15.96 -9.67 -6.67
C TYR A 219 -17.08 -10.67 -6.97
N GLY A 220 -17.33 -11.61 -6.04
CA GLY A 220 -18.39 -12.58 -6.13
C GLY A 220 -18.13 -13.76 -7.05
N LYS A 221 -16.90 -13.91 -7.54
CA LYS A 221 -16.46 -15.08 -8.32
C LYS A 221 -15.32 -15.79 -7.60
N SER A 222 -15.31 -17.11 -7.71
CA SER A 222 -14.27 -17.97 -7.16
C SER A 222 -13.22 -18.28 -8.22
N TYR A 223 -11.95 -18.17 -7.84
CA TYR A 223 -10.81 -18.46 -8.71
C TYR A 223 -9.76 -19.27 -7.94
N LYS A 224 -9.00 -20.12 -8.64
CA LYS A 224 -7.90 -20.90 -8.06
C LYS A 224 -6.77 -21.13 -9.07
N GLY A 225 -5.57 -21.39 -8.59
CA GLY A 225 -4.41 -21.67 -9.43
C GLY A 225 -4.23 -20.65 -10.55
N LYS A 226 -4.10 -21.11 -11.79
CA LYS A 226 -3.93 -20.26 -12.98
C LYS A 226 -5.06 -19.24 -13.16
N GLU A 227 -6.30 -19.64 -12.94
CA GLU A 227 -7.47 -18.76 -13.11
C GLU A 227 -7.41 -17.54 -12.18
N LEU A 228 -6.85 -17.70 -10.96
CA LEU A 228 -6.65 -16.58 -10.03
C LEU A 228 -5.65 -15.57 -10.60
N TYR A 229 -4.52 -16.05 -11.12
CA TYR A 229 -3.51 -15.18 -11.74
C TYR A 229 -4.10 -14.40 -12.93
N ASP A 230 -4.77 -15.11 -13.84
CA ASP A 230 -5.38 -14.51 -15.05
C ASP A 230 -6.46 -13.46 -14.67
N ALA A 231 -7.27 -13.75 -13.65
CA ALA A 231 -8.29 -12.83 -13.17
C ALA A 231 -7.68 -11.57 -12.54
N LEU A 232 -6.70 -11.72 -11.65
CA LEU A 232 -6.03 -10.59 -11.00
C LEU A 232 -5.32 -9.71 -12.03
N GLU A 233 -4.59 -10.30 -12.98
CA GLU A 233 -3.94 -9.57 -14.06
C GLU A 233 -4.95 -8.81 -14.92
N THR A 234 -6.06 -9.42 -15.25
CA THR A 234 -7.16 -8.78 -16.00
C THR A 234 -7.67 -7.54 -15.25
N TYR A 235 -7.87 -7.62 -13.93
CA TYR A 235 -8.28 -6.45 -13.13
C TYR A 235 -7.21 -5.36 -13.08
N VAL A 236 -5.94 -5.72 -12.93
CA VAL A 236 -4.83 -4.75 -12.98
C VAL A 236 -4.86 -3.98 -14.31
N ARG A 237 -4.96 -4.67 -15.44
CA ARG A 237 -5.05 -4.03 -16.77
C ARG A 237 -6.28 -3.17 -16.94
N ARG A 238 -7.43 -3.58 -16.36
CA ARG A 238 -8.67 -2.76 -16.36
C ARG A 238 -8.52 -1.42 -15.65
N ALA A 239 -7.67 -1.32 -14.64
CA ALA A 239 -7.42 -0.05 -13.96
C ALA A 239 -6.90 1.04 -14.92
N PHE A 240 -6.18 0.64 -15.98
CA PHE A 240 -5.54 1.55 -16.94
C PHE A 240 -6.29 1.66 -18.26
N TYR A 241 -6.89 0.57 -18.74
CA TYR A 241 -7.42 0.49 -20.11
C TYR A 241 -8.96 0.49 -20.19
N SER A 242 -9.69 0.27 -19.08
CA SER A 242 -11.13 0.32 -19.11
C SER A 242 -11.66 1.75 -19.26
N VAL A 243 -12.74 1.92 -20.01
CA VAL A 243 -13.47 3.19 -20.13
C VAL A 243 -14.37 3.42 -18.90
N GLY A 244 -14.89 2.36 -18.32
CA GLY A 244 -15.82 2.41 -17.18
C GLY A 244 -15.12 2.72 -15.84
N LYS A 245 -15.57 3.78 -15.15
CA LYS A 245 -15.00 4.21 -13.86
C LYS A 245 -15.06 3.12 -12.79
N GLU A 246 -16.11 2.30 -12.76
CA GLU A 246 -16.26 1.20 -11.79
C GLU A 246 -15.25 0.08 -12.04
N GLU A 247 -14.99 -0.29 -13.30
CA GLU A 247 -13.98 -1.28 -13.65
C GLU A 247 -12.57 -0.78 -13.34
N GLN A 248 -12.29 0.50 -13.62
CA GLN A 248 -11.02 1.12 -13.21
C GLN A 248 -10.84 1.08 -11.68
N LYS A 249 -11.92 1.36 -10.92
CA LYS A 249 -11.89 1.34 -9.46
C LYS A 249 -11.66 -0.06 -8.91
N LYS A 250 -12.35 -1.07 -9.45
CA LYS A 250 -12.11 -2.49 -9.10
C LYS A 250 -10.64 -2.87 -9.35
N GLY A 251 -10.09 -2.48 -10.49
CA GLY A 251 -8.70 -2.74 -10.82
C GLY A 251 -7.72 -2.08 -9.85
N ARG A 252 -7.99 -0.82 -9.44
CA ARG A 252 -7.18 -0.13 -8.41
C ARG A 252 -7.24 -0.84 -7.06
N ASP A 253 -8.43 -1.26 -6.63
CA ASP A 253 -8.59 -1.96 -5.36
C ASP A 253 -7.92 -3.35 -5.39
N ILE A 254 -7.90 -4.02 -6.56
CA ILE A 254 -7.15 -5.28 -6.75
C ILE A 254 -5.64 -5.09 -6.67
N MET A 255 -5.08 -4.00 -7.17
CA MET A 255 -3.63 -3.75 -6.99
C MET A 255 -3.25 -3.62 -5.52
N TRP A 256 -4.10 -2.97 -4.71
CA TRP A 256 -3.90 -2.97 -3.27
C TRP A 256 -4.08 -4.37 -2.66
N TYR A 257 -5.09 -5.14 -3.11
CA TYR A 257 -5.28 -6.54 -2.68
C TYR A 257 -4.03 -7.38 -2.96
N ILE A 258 -3.49 -7.32 -4.18
CA ILE A 258 -2.27 -8.06 -4.55
C ILE A 258 -1.09 -7.67 -3.66
N TRP A 259 -0.96 -6.41 -3.28
CA TRP A 259 0.07 -5.94 -2.35
C TRP A 259 -0.14 -6.47 -0.92
N ALA A 260 -1.38 -6.56 -0.45
CA ALA A 260 -1.68 -6.67 0.97
C ALA A 260 -2.27 -8.04 1.40
N ALA A 261 -2.93 -8.79 0.51
CA ALA A 261 -3.76 -9.91 0.89
C ALA A 261 -2.98 -11.19 1.22
N PRO A 262 -3.50 -12.03 2.15
CA PRO A 262 -2.86 -13.30 2.49
C PRO A 262 -2.87 -14.30 1.34
N ASP A 263 -3.91 -14.28 0.52
CA ASP A 263 -4.07 -15.16 -0.64
C ASP A 263 -3.58 -14.50 -1.95
N SER A 264 -2.73 -13.48 -1.83
CA SER A 264 -2.11 -12.83 -2.98
C SER A 264 -1.01 -13.70 -3.58
N PRO A 265 -0.96 -13.84 -4.93
CA PRO A 265 0.13 -14.54 -5.59
C PRO A 265 1.50 -13.83 -5.48
N LEU A 266 1.53 -12.57 -5.09
CA LEU A 266 2.77 -11.80 -4.94
C LEU A 266 3.21 -11.58 -3.50
N PHE A 267 2.28 -11.65 -2.54
CA PHE A 267 2.58 -11.37 -1.14
C PHE A 267 2.62 -12.63 -0.28
N GLY A 268 1.57 -13.46 -0.30
CA GLY A 268 1.49 -14.75 0.38
C GLY A 268 1.72 -14.72 1.89
N LYS A 269 1.41 -13.63 2.58
CA LYS A 269 1.63 -13.46 4.03
C LYS A 269 0.31 -13.28 4.76
N SER A 270 0.12 -14.04 5.83
CA SER A 270 -1.09 -13.97 6.67
C SER A 270 -1.24 -12.63 7.40
N LYS A 271 -0.14 -11.91 7.65
CA LYS A 271 -0.15 -10.61 8.36
C LYS A 271 0.76 -9.60 7.67
N MET A 272 0.30 -8.36 7.61
CA MET A 272 1.16 -7.20 7.36
C MET A 272 1.60 -6.63 8.70
N SER A 273 2.84 -6.83 9.07
CA SER A 273 3.40 -6.35 10.33
C SER A 273 3.63 -4.82 10.36
N THR A 274 2.87 -4.06 9.58
CA THR A 274 3.09 -2.60 9.51
C THR A 274 2.63 -1.90 10.77
N PHE A 275 1.42 -2.21 11.26
CA PHE A 275 0.92 -1.63 12.50
C PHE A 275 1.71 -2.12 13.71
N GLU A 276 1.89 -3.42 13.83
CA GLU A 276 2.57 -4.06 14.96
C GLU A 276 4.05 -3.68 15.07
N ARG A 277 4.63 -3.18 13.99
CA ARG A 277 6.01 -2.71 14.00
C ARG A 277 6.18 -1.37 14.70
N TYR A 278 5.19 -0.48 14.61
CA TYR A 278 5.27 0.88 15.13
C TYR A 278 4.54 1.02 16.47
N PHE A 279 3.49 0.33 16.65
CA PHE A 279 2.60 0.45 17.80
C PHE A 279 2.55 -0.81 18.65
#